data_c25267c4980502bad06636ec682e53ce
#
_entry.id   c25267c4980502bad06636ec682e53ce
#
_cell.length_a   1.000
_cell.length_b   1.000
_cell.length_c   1.000
_cell.angle_alpha   90.00
_cell.angle_beta   90.00
_cell.angle_gamma   90.00
#
_symmetry.space_group_name_H-M   'P 1'
#
loop_
_entity.id
_entity.type
_entity.pdbx_description
1 polymer ?
#
loop_
_entity_poly.entity_id
_entity_poly.type
_entity_poly.pdbx_seq_one_letter_code
_entity_poly.pdbx_strand_id
1 'polypeptide(L)'
;DSSIKRLKYVRYADDFLIGVIGSLEDCKTVKEDIKNYLKEALKLELSDEKTLITNAQKPAKFLGFDIFIRRSNDLRKDINGKTIRSLGHVPVLYLNYETMRKKLFDYKAARIAVENGKEIWKSIVRTYMIDLDDLEIVSQFNAEIRGFYNYYSIANNSPAINSFYHIMSYSMYKTFARKYKSSVKKILFQYKKDGTFKVAYENSKGKTLYQSFYHDGFKRK
;
A
#
# COMPACT_ATOMS: atom_id res chain seq x y z
N ASP A 1 -7.91 -20.54 29.80
CA ASP A 1 -8.18 -19.80 31.01
C ASP A 1 -8.97 -18.54 30.65
N SER A 2 -10.29 -18.57 30.87
CA SER A 2 -11.21 -17.49 30.49
C SER A 2 -11.09 -16.23 31.37
N SER A 3 -10.28 -16.29 32.41
CA SER A 3 -10.08 -15.19 33.38
C SER A 3 -8.98 -14.20 33.01
N ILE A 4 -8.14 -14.51 32.01
CA ILE A 4 -7.01 -13.66 31.67
C ILE A 4 -7.47 -12.52 30.75
N LYS A 5 -7.45 -11.30 31.31
CA LYS A 5 -7.62 -10.06 30.53
C LYS A 5 -6.26 -9.46 30.22
N ARG A 6 -6.05 -9.04 28.99
CA ARG A 6 -4.81 -8.37 28.55
C ARG A 6 -5.12 -7.21 27.62
N LEU A 7 -4.32 -6.16 27.77
CA LEU A 7 -4.36 -4.99 26.92
C LEU A 7 -2.98 -4.76 26.29
N LYS A 8 -2.96 -4.47 25.01
CA LYS A 8 -1.78 -4.01 24.27
C LYS A 8 -2.12 -2.70 23.58
N TYR A 9 -1.21 -1.75 23.66
CA TYR A 9 -1.40 -0.40 23.15
C TYR A 9 -0.24 -0.02 22.23
N VAL A 10 -0.57 0.56 21.08
CA VAL A 10 0.37 1.13 20.12
C VAL A 10 -0.14 2.50 19.72
N ARG A 11 0.73 3.49 19.71
CA ARG A 11 0.41 4.86 19.30
C ARG A 11 1.41 5.37 18.29
N TYR A 12 0.92 6.13 17.32
CA TYR A 12 1.72 6.93 16.41
C TYR A 12 1.05 8.29 16.23
N ALA A 13 1.71 9.34 16.72
CA ALA A 13 1.14 10.69 16.81
C ALA A 13 -0.24 10.70 17.48
N ASP A 14 -1.28 11.06 16.74
CA ASP A 14 -2.67 11.14 17.22
C ASP A 14 -3.42 9.81 17.05
N ASP A 15 -2.90 8.90 16.23
CA ASP A 15 -3.50 7.61 15.98
C ASP A 15 -3.07 6.58 17.03
N PHE A 16 -4.01 5.75 17.50
CA PHE A 16 -3.70 4.65 18.38
C PHE A 16 -4.49 3.38 18.04
N LEU A 17 -3.92 2.24 18.38
CA LEU A 17 -4.54 0.94 18.27
C LEU A 17 -4.43 0.20 19.60
N ILE A 18 -5.55 -0.33 20.09
CA ILE A 18 -5.61 -1.06 21.34
C ILE A 18 -6.13 -2.47 21.05
N GLY A 19 -5.32 -3.47 21.38
CA GLY A 19 -5.72 -4.87 21.36
C GLY A 19 -6.16 -5.32 22.75
N VAL A 20 -7.41 -5.79 22.87
CA VAL A 20 -7.96 -6.28 24.13
C VAL A 20 -8.24 -7.77 24.02
N ILE A 21 -7.70 -8.55 24.96
CA ILE A 21 -8.12 -9.92 25.21
C ILE A 21 -9.13 -9.86 26.35
N GLY A 22 -10.41 -10.01 26.02
CA GLY A 22 -11.52 -9.85 26.95
C GLY A 22 -12.87 -9.87 26.25
N SER A 23 -13.90 -9.49 26.96
CA SER A 23 -15.28 -9.39 26.45
C SER A 23 -15.49 -8.08 25.65
N LEU A 24 -16.62 -7.98 24.97
CA LEU A 24 -17.03 -6.71 24.34
C LEU A 24 -17.25 -5.60 25.38
N GLU A 25 -17.77 -5.96 26.56
CA GLU A 25 -17.96 -5.01 27.67
C GLU A 25 -16.62 -4.45 28.17
N ASP A 26 -15.58 -5.29 28.25
CA ASP A 26 -14.24 -4.81 28.59
C ASP A 26 -13.73 -3.78 27.56
N CYS A 27 -13.99 -4.00 26.28
CA CYS A 27 -13.63 -3.07 25.24
C CYS A 27 -14.38 -1.73 25.34
N LYS A 28 -15.66 -1.77 25.70
CA LYS A 28 -16.47 -0.56 25.92
C LYS A 28 -15.96 0.22 27.13
N THR A 29 -15.70 -0.46 28.24
CA THR A 29 -15.12 0.16 29.45
C THR A 29 -13.79 0.85 29.13
N VAL A 30 -12.87 0.17 28.44
CA VAL A 30 -11.59 0.76 28.03
C VAL A 30 -11.80 1.99 27.13
N LYS A 31 -12.77 1.96 26.20
CA LYS A 31 -13.07 3.12 25.35
C LYS A 31 -13.57 4.31 26.17
N GLU A 32 -14.47 4.09 27.13
CA GLU A 32 -15.01 5.14 28.00
C GLU A 32 -13.93 5.70 28.94
N ASP A 33 -13.08 4.86 29.52
CA ASP A 33 -11.97 5.28 30.37
C ASP A 33 -11.01 6.21 29.61
N ILE A 34 -10.68 5.86 28.35
CA ILE A 34 -9.83 6.69 27.50
C ILE A 34 -10.53 8.00 27.16
N LYS A 35 -11.82 7.97 26.83
CA LYS A 35 -12.62 9.17 26.53
C LYS A 35 -12.62 10.14 27.71
N ASN A 36 -12.87 9.62 28.91
CA ASN A 36 -12.89 10.42 30.14
C ASN A 36 -11.49 10.99 30.44
N TYR A 37 -10.45 10.17 30.36
CA TYR A 37 -9.08 10.62 30.57
C TYR A 37 -8.67 11.73 29.59
N LEU A 38 -8.94 11.57 28.30
CA LEU A 38 -8.63 12.60 27.30
C LEU A 38 -9.35 13.91 27.60
N LYS A 39 -10.63 13.83 27.97
CA LYS A 39 -11.44 15.00 28.28
C LYS A 39 -11.00 15.69 29.58
N GLU A 40 -10.78 14.94 30.65
CA GLU A 40 -10.52 15.49 31.99
C GLU A 40 -9.07 15.93 32.15
N ALA A 41 -8.13 15.07 31.74
CA ALA A 41 -6.70 15.34 31.98
C ALA A 41 -6.07 16.16 30.85
N LEU A 42 -6.46 15.93 29.58
CA LEU A 42 -5.80 16.56 28.44
C LEU A 42 -6.66 17.59 27.72
N LYS A 43 -7.93 17.76 28.11
CA LYS A 43 -8.90 18.67 27.47
C LYS A 43 -9.06 18.41 25.96
N LEU A 44 -8.94 17.13 25.57
CA LEU A 44 -9.09 16.65 24.21
C LEU A 44 -10.38 15.85 24.05
N GLU A 45 -10.99 15.93 22.87
CA GLU A 45 -12.18 15.15 22.55
C GLU A 45 -11.82 13.92 21.70
N LEU A 46 -12.32 12.76 22.13
CA LEU A 46 -12.22 11.53 21.34
C LEU A 46 -13.30 11.53 20.24
N SER A 47 -12.90 11.37 19.00
CA SER A 47 -13.86 11.21 17.91
C SER A 47 -14.51 9.83 17.96
N ASP A 48 -15.77 9.77 18.36
CA ASP A 48 -16.54 8.54 18.43
C ASP A 48 -16.72 7.86 17.05
N GLU A 49 -16.84 8.66 15.99
CA GLU A 49 -16.96 8.16 14.62
C GLU A 49 -15.69 7.43 14.12
N LYS A 50 -14.51 7.87 14.59
CA LYS A 50 -13.22 7.29 14.21
C LYS A 50 -12.75 6.20 15.16
N THR A 51 -13.23 6.22 16.41
CA THR A 51 -12.81 5.27 17.45
C THR A 51 -13.79 4.10 17.52
N LEU A 52 -13.50 3.07 16.75
CA LEU A 52 -14.36 1.91 16.57
C LEU A 52 -13.89 0.71 17.41
N ILE A 53 -14.82 -0.02 17.99
CA ILE A 53 -14.56 -1.35 18.57
C ILE A 53 -14.77 -2.38 17.46
N THR A 54 -13.70 -3.07 17.07
CA THR A 54 -13.73 -4.02 15.96
C THR A 54 -13.32 -5.41 16.46
N ASN A 55 -14.09 -6.43 16.07
CA ASN A 55 -13.69 -7.81 16.34
C ASN A 55 -12.33 -8.09 15.68
N ALA A 56 -11.40 -8.70 16.42
CA ALA A 56 -10.03 -8.93 15.95
C ALA A 56 -9.90 -9.75 14.66
N GLN A 57 -10.95 -10.47 14.24
CA GLN A 57 -10.99 -11.17 12.94
C GLN A 57 -11.39 -10.26 11.77
N LYS A 58 -11.96 -9.10 12.06
CA LYS A 58 -12.33 -8.10 11.06
C LYS A 58 -11.20 -7.08 10.95
N PRO A 59 -10.99 -6.48 9.77
CA PRO A 59 -9.93 -5.49 9.59
C PRO A 59 -10.21 -4.21 10.38
N ALA A 60 -9.25 -3.81 11.19
CA ALA A 60 -9.16 -2.50 11.81
C ALA A 60 -8.14 -1.65 11.02
N LYS A 61 -8.53 -0.43 10.65
CA LYS A 61 -7.64 0.47 9.91
C LYS A 61 -6.69 1.19 10.85
N PHE A 62 -5.39 1.09 10.57
CA PHE A 62 -4.37 1.81 11.31
C PHE A 62 -3.18 2.13 10.40
N LEU A 63 -2.80 3.40 10.30
CA LEU A 63 -1.67 3.88 9.48
C LEU A 63 -1.72 3.38 8.02
N GLY A 64 -2.91 3.36 7.42
CA GLY A 64 -3.09 2.91 6.02
C GLY A 64 -3.04 1.40 5.80
N PHE A 65 -2.92 0.62 6.86
CA PHE A 65 -3.03 -0.84 6.84
C PHE A 65 -4.38 -1.31 7.38
N ASP A 66 -4.83 -2.44 6.89
CA ASP A 66 -5.86 -3.26 7.50
C ASP A 66 -5.19 -4.29 8.42
N ILE A 67 -5.45 -4.20 9.72
CA ILE A 67 -4.89 -5.07 10.75
C ILE A 67 -5.96 -6.01 11.28
N PHE A 68 -5.69 -7.29 11.29
CA PHE A 68 -6.59 -8.28 11.85
C PHE A 68 -5.82 -9.53 12.30
N ILE A 69 -6.47 -10.36 13.12
CA ILE A 69 -5.92 -11.65 13.57
C ILE A 69 -6.37 -12.74 12.61
N ARG A 70 -5.43 -13.33 11.90
CA ARG A 70 -5.73 -14.50 11.06
C ARG A 70 -6.12 -15.68 11.97
N ARG A 71 -7.28 -16.26 11.70
CA ARG A 71 -7.64 -17.56 12.21
C ARG A 71 -7.67 -18.54 11.04
N SER A 72 -6.82 -19.56 11.10
CA SER A 72 -6.86 -20.68 10.17
C SER A 72 -6.70 -21.95 10.99
N ASN A 73 -7.56 -22.90 10.72
CA ASN A 73 -7.46 -24.26 11.23
C ASN A 73 -6.79 -25.20 10.20
N ASP A 74 -6.28 -24.63 9.09
CA ASP A 74 -5.67 -25.40 8.03
C ASP A 74 -4.41 -26.11 8.54
N LEU A 75 -4.26 -27.34 8.13
CA LEU A 75 -3.06 -28.12 8.35
C LEU A 75 -2.12 -27.94 7.16
N ARG A 76 -0.85 -27.69 7.45
CA ARG A 76 0.22 -27.65 6.44
C ARG A 76 1.16 -28.82 6.67
N LYS A 77 1.83 -29.24 5.62
CA LYS A 77 3.02 -30.07 5.74
C LYS A 77 4.25 -29.16 5.80
N ASP A 78 5.14 -29.41 6.74
CA ASP A 78 6.46 -28.78 6.78
C ASP A 78 7.38 -29.39 5.70
N ILE A 79 8.61 -28.89 5.62
CA ILE A 79 9.61 -29.36 4.66
C ILE A 79 9.96 -30.86 4.83
N ASN A 80 9.68 -31.43 6.01
CA ASN A 80 9.91 -32.84 6.35
C ASN A 80 8.66 -33.70 6.21
N GLY A 81 7.55 -33.12 5.66
CA GLY A 81 6.29 -33.82 5.49
C GLY A 81 5.42 -33.92 6.76
N LYS A 82 5.87 -33.39 7.90
CA LYS A 82 5.13 -33.40 9.16
C LYS A 82 3.97 -32.44 9.10
N THR A 83 2.79 -32.90 9.50
CA THR A 83 1.60 -32.05 9.59
C THR A 83 1.74 -31.05 10.73
N ILE A 84 1.73 -29.76 10.40
CA ILE A 84 1.75 -28.64 11.33
C ILE A 84 0.50 -27.79 11.15
N ARG A 85 0.03 -27.17 12.22
CA ARG A 85 -1.02 -26.15 12.09
C ARG A 85 -0.47 -24.96 11.35
N SER A 86 -1.26 -24.39 10.44
CA SER A 86 -0.94 -23.09 9.87
C SER A 86 -0.92 -22.03 10.99
N LEU A 87 -0.22 -20.91 10.74
CA LEU A 87 -0.09 -19.80 11.69
C LEU A 87 -1.48 -19.20 12.02
N GLY A 88 -2.22 -19.87 12.91
CA GLY A 88 -3.44 -19.34 13.49
C GLY A 88 -3.14 -18.31 14.57
N HIS A 89 -4.04 -17.35 14.76
CA HIS A 89 -3.97 -16.30 15.79
C HIS A 89 -2.76 -15.36 15.66
N VAL A 90 -2.25 -15.17 14.44
CA VAL A 90 -1.15 -14.24 14.16
C VAL A 90 -1.74 -12.92 13.64
N PRO A 91 -1.31 -11.77 14.19
CA PRO A 91 -1.69 -10.49 13.61
C PRO A 91 -1.08 -10.36 12.21
N VAL A 92 -1.87 -9.86 11.27
CA VAL A 92 -1.46 -9.61 9.89
C VAL A 92 -1.76 -8.17 9.52
N LEU A 93 -0.87 -7.59 8.73
CA LEU A 93 -1.02 -6.27 8.15
C LEU A 93 -1.29 -6.43 6.66
N TYR A 94 -2.40 -5.91 6.17
CA TYR A 94 -2.72 -5.94 4.75
C TYR A 94 -2.74 -4.53 4.17
N LEU A 95 -2.16 -4.39 3.00
CA LEU A 95 -2.35 -3.23 2.16
C LEU A 95 -3.77 -3.29 1.59
N ASN A 96 -4.56 -2.27 1.90
CA ASN A 96 -5.94 -2.17 1.45
C ASN A 96 -6.02 -1.72 -0.01
N TYR A 97 -6.98 -2.26 -0.74
CA TYR A 97 -7.29 -1.89 -2.12
C TYR A 97 -7.63 -0.38 -2.26
N GLU A 98 -8.42 0.17 -1.33
CA GLU A 98 -8.78 1.58 -1.31
C GLU A 98 -7.56 2.50 -1.15
N THR A 99 -6.57 2.07 -0.38
CA THR A 99 -5.30 2.81 -0.22
C THR A 99 -4.54 2.89 -1.54
N MET A 100 -4.43 1.77 -2.28
CA MET A 100 -3.81 1.76 -3.61
C MET A 100 -4.58 2.65 -4.58
N ARG A 101 -5.91 2.53 -4.58
CA ARG A 101 -6.81 3.33 -5.40
C ARG A 101 -6.60 4.81 -5.14
N LYS A 102 -6.70 5.25 -3.90
CA LYS A 102 -6.49 6.65 -3.51
C LYS A 102 -5.15 7.17 -4.01
N LYS A 103 -4.06 6.43 -3.80
CA LYS A 103 -2.72 6.82 -4.25
C LYS A 103 -2.61 6.95 -5.77
N LEU A 104 -3.23 6.05 -6.54
CA LEU A 104 -3.24 6.17 -8.00
C LEU A 104 -3.96 7.42 -8.48
N PHE A 105 -5.02 7.86 -7.76
CA PHE A 105 -5.70 9.14 -8.06
C PHE A 105 -4.89 10.34 -7.61
N ASP A 106 -4.32 10.33 -6.41
CA ASP A 106 -3.44 11.39 -5.91
C ASP A 106 -2.30 11.64 -6.90
N TYR A 107 -1.73 10.57 -7.44
CA TYR A 107 -0.67 10.63 -8.47
C TYR A 107 -1.19 10.92 -9.88
N LYS A 108 -2.51 11.09 -10.06
CA LYS A 108 -3.13 11.28 -11.38
C LYS A 108 -2.69 10.23 -12.42
N ALA A 109 -2.52 8.98 -11.96
CA ALA A 109 -2.06 7.88 -12.80
C ALA A 109 -3.19 7.01 -13.35
N ALA A 110 -4.37 7.07 -12.72
CA ALA A 110 -5.51 6.24 -13.07
C ALA A 110 -6.84 7.01 -13.10
N ARG A 111 -7.79 6.43 -13.82
CA ARG A 111 -9.22 6.76 -13.73
C ARG A 111 -10.03 5.48 -13.50
N ILE A 112 -11.20 5.63 -12.89
CA ILE A 112 -12.17 4.54 -12.81
C ILE A 112 -12.88 4.40 -14.16
N ALA A 113 -13.07 3.16 -14.58
CA ALA A 113 -14.01 2.76 -15.61
C ALA A 113 -14.88 1.63 -15.05
N VAL A 114 -16.10 1.50 -15.51
CA VAL A 114 -16.97 0.38 -15.16
C VAL A 114 -17.11 -0.50 -16.40
N GLU A 115 -16.74 -1.76 -16.29
CA GLU A 115 -16.89 -2.76 -17.35
C GLU A 115 -17.60 -3.99 -16.77
N ASN A 116 -18.69 -4.39 -17.38
CA ASN A 116 -19.55 -5.50 -16.92
C ASN A 116 -19.98 -5.37 -15.43
N GLY A 117 -20.32 -4.15 -15.01
CA GLY A 117 -20.73 -3.86 -13.62
C GLY A 117 -19.59 -3.88 -12.59
N LYS A 118 -18.34 -4.05 -13.01
CA LYS A 118 -17.18 -4.04 -12.12
C LYS A 118 -16.32 -2.81 -12.33
N GLU A 119 -15.83 -2.24 -11.23
CA GLU A 119 -14.86 -1.16 -11.26
C GLU A 119 -13.50 -1.67 -11.77
N ILE A 120 -12.97 -0.99 -12.78
CA ILE A 120 -11.65 -1.27 -13.36
C ILE A 120 -10.82 0.00 -13.33
N TRP A 121 -9.58 -0.11 -12.94
CA TRP A 121 -8.64 1.00 -12.99
C TRP A 121 -7.95 1.06 -14.35
N LYS A 122 -8.12 2.17 -15.03
CA LYS A 122 -7.45 2.43 -16.32
C LYS A 122 -6.38 3.49 -16.14
N SER A 123 -5.14 3.15 -16.52
CA SER A 123 -4.04 4.10 -16.54
C SER A 123 -4.31 5.27 -17.47
N ILE A 124 -3.93 6.47 -17.07
CA ILE A 124 -4.06 7.71 -17.86
C ILE A 124 -2.72 8.39 -18.08
N VAL A 125 -2.69 9.30 -19.03
CA VAL A 125 -1.54 10.18 -19.31
C VAL A 125 -1.44 11.22 -18.21
N ARG A 126 -0.25 11.49 -17.72
CA ARG A 126 0.04 12.64 -16.85
C ARG A 126 0.41 13.84 -17.72
N THR A 127 -0.58 14.58 -18.17
CA THR A 127 -0.39 15.68 -19.12
C THR A 127 0.55 16.76 -18.62
N TYR A 128 0.58 17.03 -17.33
CA TYR A 128 1.47 18.02 -16.71
C TYR A 128 2.95 17.65 -16.74
N MET A 129 3.29 16.41 -17.14
CA MET A 129 4.69 15.93 -17.22
C MET A 129 5.21 15.87 -18.65
N ILE A 130 4.40 16.13 -19.66
CA ILE A 130 4.83 15.95 -21.07
C ILE A 130 5.95 16.91 -21.48
N ASP A 131 6.04 18.06 -20.82
CA ASP A 131 7.04 19.09 -21.10
C ASP A 131 8.33 18.93 -20.27
N LEU A 132 8.34 17.99 -19.31
CA LEU A 132 9.52 17.65 -18.50
C LEU A 132 10.52 16.80 -19.30
N ASP A 133 11.77 16.79 -18.88
CA ASP A 133 12.78 15.90 -19.44
C ASP A 133 12.45 14.42 -19.17
N ASP A 134 12.92 13.55 -20.04
CA ASP A 134 12.70 12.08 -19.92
C ASP A 134 13.21 11.53 -18.59
N LEU A 135 14.38 12.04 -18.17
CA LEU A 135 14.98 11.69 -16.87
C LEU A 135 14.08 12.10 -15.71
N GLU A 136 13.52 13.29 -15.74
CA GLU A 136 12.62 13.82 -14.70
C GLU A 136 11.35 12.98 -14.64
N ILE A 137 10.74 12.66 -15.78
CA ILE A 137 9.53 11.81 -15.85
C ILE A 137 9.80 10.46 -15.18
N VAL A 138 10.87 9.75 -15.60
CA VAL A 138 11.19 8.42 -15.04
C VAL A 138 11.54 8.52 -13.56
N SER A 139 12.28 9.55 -13.16
CA SER A 139 12.68 9.77 -11.76
C SER A 139 11.47 9.98 -10.85
N GLN A 140 10.49 10.78 -11.29
CA GLN A 140 9.26 11.04 -10.54
C GLN A 140 8.44 9.76 -10.36
N PHE A 141 8.21 8.99 -11.43
CA PHE A 141 7.52 7.70 -11.32
C PHE A 141 8.26 6.71 -10.42
N ASN A 142 9.59 6.65 -10.51
CA ASN A 142 10.41 5.81 -9.66
C ASN A 142 10.31 6.22 -8.18
N ALA A 143 10.35 7.50 -7.88
CA ALA A 143 10.23 8.02 -6.51
C ALA A 143 8.88 7.65 -5.89
N GLU A 144 7.79 7.82 -6.64
CA GLU A 144 6.44 7.49 -6.20
C GLU A 144 6.26 5.98 -5.96
N ILE A 145 6.77 5.14 -6.87
CA ILE A 145 6.68 3.68 -6.73
C ILE A 145 7.53 3.20 -5.55
N ARG A 146 8.78 3.68 -5.42
CA ARG A 146 9.65 3.32 -4.30
C ARG A 146 9.09 3.79 -2.97
N GLY A 147 8.60 5.02 -2.90
CA GLY A 147 7.98 5.57 -1.69
C GLY A 147 6.79 4.73 -1.24
N PHE A 148 5.90 4.37 -2.18
CA PHE A 148 4.77 3.50 -1.90
C PHE A 148 5.21 2.11 -1.43
N TYR A 149 6.14 1.47 -2.15
CA TYR A 149 6.65 0.15 -1.77
C TYR A 149 7.42 0.18 -0.44
N ASN A 150 8.27 1.17 -0.21
CA ASN A 150 9.02 1.24 1.05
C ASN A 150 8.09 1.29 2.26
N TYR A 151 6.99 2.02 2.16
CA TYR A 151 6.00 2.11 3.22
C TYR A 151 5.23 0.79 3.42
N TYR A 152 4.76 0.18 2.33
CA TYR A 152 3.90 -1.02 2.38
C TYR A 152 4.65 -2.35 2.23
N SER A 153 5.98 -2.35 2.18
CA SER A 153 6.79 -3.57 2.03
C SER A 153 6.67 -4.56 3.19
N ILE A 154 6.28 -4.08 4.37
CA ILE A 154 6.02 -4.91 5.56
C ILE A 154 4.66 -5.62 5.52
N ALA A 155 3.77 -5.24 4.60
CA ALA A 155 2.46 -5.86 4.49
C ALA A 155 2.56 -7.34 4.10
N ASN A 156 1.71 -8.18 4.68
CA ASN A 156 1.65 -9.61 4.37
C ASN A 156 1.29 -9.89 2.90
N ASN A 157 0.57 -8.96 2.28
CA ASN A 157 0.19 -8.99 0.87
C ASN A 157 0.97 -7.97 0.01
N SER A 158 2.21 -7.64 0.37
CA SER A 158 3.03 -6.69 -0.42
C SER A 158 3.10 -7.03 -1.92
N PRO A 159 3.04 -8.30 -2.39
CA PRO A 159 2.93 -8.60 -3.82
C PRO A 159 1.72 -7.98 -4.52
N ALA A 160 0.66 -7.58 -3.79
CA ALA A 160 -0.48 -6.86 -4.36
C ALA A 160 -0.08 -5.50 -4.97
N ILE A 161 1.07 -4.94 -4.57
CA ILE A 161 1.66 -3.73 -5.16
C ILE A 161 1.95 -3.90 -6.66
N ASN A 162 2.08 -5.14 -7.17
CA ASN A 162 2.22 -5.37 -8.61
C ASN A 162 1.05 -4.78 -9.41
N SER A 163 -0.18 -4.80 -8.89
CA SER A 163 -1.34 -4.19 -9.56
C SER A 163 -1.22 -2.66 -9.62
N PHE A 164 -0.77 -2.04 -8.54
CA PHE A 164 -0.46 -0.61 -8.50
C PHE A 164 0.67 -0.26 -9.49
N TYR A 165 1.76 -1.02 -9.48
CA TYR A 165 2.89 -0.84 -10.38
C TYR A 165 2.49 -0.98 -11.85
N HIS A 166 1.62 -1.93 -12.19
CA HIS A 166 1.13 -2.10 -13.55
C HIS A 166 0.44 -0.83 -14.07
N ILE A 167 -0.44 -0.22 -13.26
CA ILE A 167 -1.12 1.02 -13.62
C ILE A 167 -0.12 2.17 -13.76
N MET A 168 0.83 2.30 -12.84
CA MET A 168 1.88 3.32 -12.87
C MET A 168 2.75 3.18 -14.12
N SER A 169 3.16 1.97 -14.47
CA SER A 169 3.96 1.69 -15.66
C SER A 169 3.25 2.11 -16.94
N TYR A 170 1.99 1.70 -17.08
CA TYR A 170 1.22 2.09 -18.27
C TYR A 170 0.89 3.58 -18.30
N SER A 171 0.74 4.23 -17.16
CA SER A 171 0.61 5.69 -17.08
C SER A 171 1.88 6.38 -17.60
N MET A 172 3.05 5.90 -17.20
CA MET A 172 4.34 6.40 -17.69
C MET A 172 4.46 6.19 -19.21
N TYR A 173 4.23 4.99 -19.72
CA TYR A 173 4.31 4.70 -21.15
C TYR A 173 3.37 5.56 -21.97
N LYS A 174 2.16 5.79 -21.50
CA LYS A 174 1.19 6.70 -22.15
C LYS A 174 1.64 8.16 -22.11
N THR A 175 2.30 8.58 -21.03
CA THR A 175 2.86 9.94 -20.90
C THR A 175 3.96 10.16 -21.93
N PHE A 176 4.88 9.22 -22.08
CA PHE A 176 5.88 9.22 -23.14
C PHE A 176 5.27 9.20 -24.54
N ALA A 177 4.27 8.32 -24.75
CA ALA A 177 3.57 8.24 -26.02
C ALA A 177 2.91 9.57 -26.41
N ARG A 178 2.33 10.29 -25.46
CA ARG A 178 1.76 11.62 -25.66
C ARG A 178 2.81 12.67 -25.95
N LYS A 179 3.90 12.68 -25.15
CA LYS A 179 5.04 13.60 -25.34
C LYS A 179 5.61 13.51 -26.75
N TYR A 180 5.84 12.30 -27.24
CA TYR A 180 6.46 12.06 -28.54
C TYR A 180 5.46 11.85 -29.69
N LYS A 181 4.16 12.15 -29.46
CA LYS A 181 3.08 11.98 -30.44
C LYS A 181 3.14 10.60 -31.13
N SER A 182 3.36 9.55 -30.33
CA SER A 182 3.62 8.18 -30.76
C SER A 182 2.70 7.18 -30.08
N SER A 183 2.80 5.89 -30.43
CA SER A 183 2.07 4.83 -29.73
C SER A 183 2.91 4.23 -28.59
N VAL A 184 2.24 3.68 -27.56
CA VAL A 184 2.91 2.97 -26.46
C VAL A 184 3.81 1.84 -26.98
N LYS A 185 3.38 1.13 -28.05
CA LYS A 185 4.18 0.06 -28.67
C LYS A 185 5.52 0.59 -29.22
N LYS A 186 5.51 1.74 -29.91
CA LYS A 186 6.73 2.36 -30.45
C LYS A 186 7.64 2.87 -29.33
N ILE A 187 7.08 3.49 -28.29
CA ILE A 187 7.82 3.93 -27.10
C ILE A 187 8.50 2.75 -26.41
N LEU A 188 7.79 1.66 -26.17
CA LEU A 188 8.38 0.46 -25.60
C LEU A 188 9.49 -0.13 -26.46
N PHE A 189 9.32 -0.15 -27.78
CA PHE A 189 10.37 -0.61 -28.70
C PHE A 189 11.64 0.26 -28.62
N GLN A 190 11.49 1.58 -28.51
CA GLN A 190 12.60 2.52 -28.45
C GLN A 190 13.36 2.50 -27.11
N TYR A 191 12.61 2.47 -25.99
CA TYR A 191 13.17 2.68 -24.66
C TYR A 191 13.40 1.39 -23.84
N LYS A 192 12.75 0.27 -24.22
CA LYS A 192 12.92 -0.99 -23.51
C LYS A 192 14.12 -1.76 -24.03
N LYS A 193 15.18 -1.80 -23.20
CA LYS A 193 16.42 -2.55 -23.45
C LYS A 193 16.61 -3.59 -22.35
N ASP A 194 16.96 -4.81 -22.70
CA ASP A 194 17.14 -5.94 -21.76
C ASP A 194 15.95 -6.13 -20.81
N GLY A 195 14.74 -6.03 -21.34
CA GLY A 195 13.52 -6.17 -20.57
C GLY A 195 13.13 -4.95 -19.70
N THR A 196 14.01 -3.95 -19.56
CA THR A 196 13.80 -2.78 -18.69
C THR A 196 13.68 -1.49 -19.52
N PHE A 197 12.75 -0.63 -19.14
CA PHE A 197 12.61 0.70 -19.72
C PHE A 197 13.75 1.61 -19.20
N LYS A 198 14.52 2.21 -20.10
CA LYS A 198 15.70 3.02 -19.76
C LYS A 198 15.69 4.31 -20.57
N VAL A 199 16.00 5.43 -19.93
CA VAL A 199 16.26 6.72 -20.58
C VAL A 199 17.74 7.07 -20.46
N ALA A 200 18.32 7.57 -21.54
CA ALA A 200 19.69 8.05 -21.54
C ALA A 200 19.74 9.52 -21.08
N TYR A 201 20.77 9.90 -20.36
CA TYR A 201 21.07 11.28 -20.00
C TYR A 201 22.58 11.50 -19.93
N GLU A 202 23.02 12.72 -20.07
CA GLU A 202 24.43 13.07 -19.95
C GLU A 202 24.68 13.65 -18.55
N ASN A 203 25.76 13.22 -17.92
CA ASN A 203 26.21 13.82 -16.67
C ASN A 203 27.05 15.09 -16.94
N SER A 204 27.40 15.80 -15.87
CA SER A 204 28.25 17.04 -15.94
C SER A 204 29.62 16.85 -16.60
N LYS A 205 30.07 15.61 -16.81
CA LYS A 205 31.34 15.26 -17.47
C LYS A 205 31.14 14.81 -18.92
N GLY A 206 29.96 15.00 -19.52
CA GLY A 206 29.65 14.58 -20.89
C GLY A 206 29.53 13.07 -21.09
N LYS A 207 29.42 12.26 -20.00
CA LYS A 207 29.27 10.81 -20.09
C LYS A 207 27.81 10.47 -20.15
N THR A 208 27.40 9.65 -21.14
CA THR A 208 26.05 9.10 -21.24
C THR A 208 25.82 8.06 -20.16
N LEU A 209 24.79 8.26 -19.36
CA LEU A 209 24.30 7.35 -18.33
C LEU A 209 22.87 6.94 -18.65
N TYR A 210 22.37 5.90 -17.95
CA TYR A 210 21.01 5.40 -18.14
C TYR A 210 20.27 5.35 -16.81
N GLN A 211 19.08 5.97 -16.77
CA GLN A 211 18.13 5.82 -15.68
C GLN A 211 17.12 4.73 -16.03
N SER A 212 17.12 3.67 -15.24
CA SER A 212 16.15 2.59 -15.39
C SER A 212 14.84 2.93 -14.69
N PHE A 213 13.72 2.56 -15.32
CA PHE A 213 12.45 2.50 -14.63
C PHE A 213 12.47 1.37 -13.60
N TYR A 214 11.78 1.55 -12.47
CA TYR A 214 11.73 0.60 -11.37
C TYR A 214 11.32 -0.81 -11.84
N HIS A 215 12.05 -1.84 -11.40
CA HIS A 215 11.81 -3.23 -11.82
C HIS A 215 12.24 -4.28 -10.76
N ASP A 216 12.54 -3.86 -9.52
CA ASP A 216 13.08 -4.76 -8.47
C ASP A 216 12.04 -5.72 -7.88
N GLY A 217 10.77 -5.57 -8.25
CA GLY A 217 9.67 -6.36 -7.70
C GLY A 217 9.22 -5.91 -6.30
N PHE A 218 8.24 -6.63 -5.73
CA PHE A 218 7.54 -6.21 -4.50
C PHE A 218 7.43 -7.37 -3.51
N LYS A 219 8.56 -7.81 -2.97
CA LYS A 219 8.61 -8.84 -1.93
C LYS A 219 8.34 -8.20 -0.56
N ARG A 220 7.76 -8.97 0.35
CA ARG A 220 7.66 -8.58 1.75
C ARG A 220 9.06 -8.47 2.36
N LYS A 221 9.32 -7.37 3.05
CA LYS A 221 10.53 -7.14 3.85
C LYS A 221 10.32 -7.60 5.30
#